data_dcc1b35be602be8d303f5769cfadcf54
#
_entry.id   dcc1b35be602be8d303f5769cfadcf54
#
_cell.length_a   1.000
_cell.length_b   1.000
_cell.length_c   1.000
_cell.angle_alpha   90.00
_cell.angle_beta   90.00
_cell.angle_gamma   90.00
#
_symmetry.space_group_name_H-M   'P 1'
#
loop_
_entity.id
_entity.type
_entity.pdbx_description
1 polymer ?
#
loop_
_entity_poly.entity_id
_entity_poly.type
_entity_poly.pdbx_seq_one_letter_code
_entity_poly.pdbx_strand_id
1 'polypeptide(L)'
;MFGLIVLVVFILLGTVAPLFLGDPYQMNLNLMGRAPSLEHILGTTSFGEDVFAQLCNAIGNSLLVGLVAGVLGTLIAVFVGAVGPYRGGYADRISNLVTNLALVLPLIPLFIIIASVVRGLNLFLIGVILAVTSWPWAARSIRSQMLTLKEREFVNLARMSGDGSVRIVVVEILPNMMAYIMMVFVILTGTAILAESALSMIGVSTTRTITLGYMLYWAQHETIVPFWWNIWWWFIPPGIVLTVILTAFFIIHAGLDEVFNPKLRRI
;
A
#
# COMPACT_ATOMS: atom_id res chain seq x y z
N MET A 1 12.94 14.59 0.46
CA MET A 1 12.09 15.59 -0.20
C MET A 1 11.60 15.15 -1.58
N PHE A 2 12.44 14.62 -2.45
CA PHE A 2 12.02 14.21 -3.81
C PHE A 2 10.82 13.22 -3.82
N GLY A 3 10.89 12.12 -3.04
CA GLY A 3 9.80 11.14 -2.98
C GLY A 3 8.46 11.72 -2.51
N LEU A 4 8.48 12.68 -1.57
CA LEU A 4 7.27 13.36 -1.11
C LEU A 4 6.65 14.24 -2.21
N ILE A 5 7.46 14.97 -2.95
CA ILE A 5 7.00 15.80 -4.08
C ILE A 5 6.32 14.90 -5.13
N VAL A 6 6.96 13.79 -5.48
CA VAL A 6 6.41 12.82 -6.44
C VAL A 6 5.06 12.28 -5.97
N LEU A 7 4.94 11.85 -4.69
CA LEU A 7 3.67 11.38 -4.16
C LEU A 7 2.59 12.46 -4.14
N VAL A 8 2.93 13.71 -3.78
CA VAL A 8 1.97 14.83 -3.81
C VAL A 8 1.46 15.05 -5.24
N VAL A 9 2.34 15.01 -6.24
CA VAL A 9 1.94 15.13 -7.65
C VAL A 9 0.97 14.02 -8.03
N PHE A 10 1.24 12.76 -7.67
CA PHE A 10 0.33 11.66 -7.98
C PHE A 10 -0.98 11.71 -7.19
N ILE A 11 -0.96 12.18 -5.94
CA ILE A 11 -2.20 12.42 -5.18
C ILE A 11 -3.04 13.49 -5.88
N LEU A 12 -2.44 14.59 -6.31
CA LEU A 12 -3.16 15.64 -7.06
C LEU A 12 -3.68 15.10 -8.40
N LEU A 13 -2.87 14.37 -9.15
CA LEU A 13 -3.31 13.75 -10.40
C LEU A 13 -4.46 12.75 -10.18
N GLY A 14 -4.39 11.93 -9.14
CA GLY A 14 -5.43 10.92 -8.85
C GLY A 14 -6.71 11.48 -8.22
N THR A 15 -6.68 12.69 -7.63
CA THR A 15 -7.84 13.27 -6.95
C THR A 15 -8.45 14.47 -7.69
N VAL A 16 -7.61 15.33 -8.27
CA VAL A 16 -8.05 16.58 -8.90
C VAL A 16 -8.30 16.39 -10.40
N ALA A 17 -7.41 15.69 -11.12
CA ALA A 17 -7.57 15.51 -12.56
C ALA A 17 -8.89 14.79 -12.95
N PRO A 18 -9.36 13.74 -12.25
CA PRO A 18 -10.64 13.10 -12.56
C PRO A 18 -11.85 14.04 -12.52
N LEU A 19 -11.78 15.15 -11.78
CA LEU A 19 -12.88 16.14 -11.71
C LEU A 19 -13.06 16.94 -13.00
N PHE A 20 -12.01 17.02 -13.83
CA PHE A 20 -11.99 17.78 -15.09
C PHE A 20 -11.97 16.88 -16.33
N LEU A 21 -11.74 15.59 -16.14
CA LEU A 21 -11.71 14.60 -17.21
C LEU A 21 -13.10 13.98 -17.38
N GLY A 22 -13.37 13.45 -18.58
CA GLY A 22 -14.59 12.72 -18.86
C GLY A 22 -14.70 11.40 -18.09
N ASP A 23 -15.83 10.72 -18.24
CA ASP A 23 -16.06 9.41 -17.63
C ASP A 23 -15.04 8.39 -18.14
N PRO A 24 -14.18 7.80 -17.28
CA PRO A 24 -13.16 6.82 -17.69
C PRO A 24 -13.74 5.49 -18.19
N TYR A 25 -15.04 5.26 -18.04
CA TYR A 25 -15.78 4.08 -18.50
C TYR A 25 -16.57 4.36 -19.79
N GLN A 26 -16.50 5.56 -20.35
CA GLN A 26 -17.24 5.91 -21.53
C GLN A 26 -16.65 5.22 -22.76
N MET A 27 -17.30 4.16 -23.22
CA MET A 27 -16.93 3.42 -24.42
C MET A 27 -17.36 4.16 -25.69
N ASN A 28 -16.46 4.23 -26.68
CA ASN A 28 -16.78 4.76 -28.01
C ASN A 28 -16.18 3.86 -29.10
N LEU A 29 -17.02 3.07 -29.73
CA LEU A 29 -16.60 2.10 -30.74
C LEU A 29 -15.90 2.74 -31.97
N ASN A 30 -16.14 4.04 -32.22
CA ASN A 30 -15.47 4.77 -33.31
C ASN A 30 -14.02 5.20 -32.93
N LEU A 31 -13.66 5.10 -31.68
CA LEU A 31 -12.36 5.52 -31.15
C LEU A 31 -11.49 4.35 -30.66
N MET A 32 -11.84 3.11 -31.01
CA MET A 32 -11.13 1.91 -30.56
C MET A 32 -9.66 1.92 -30.98
N GLY A 33 -8.74 1.76 -30.02
CA GLY A 33 -7.30 1.58 -30.27
C GLY A 33 -6.63 2.77 -30.99
N ARG A 34 -7.14 3.99 -30.85
CA ARG A 34 -6.50 5.17 -31.44
C ARG A 34 -5.23 5.53 -30.70
N ALA A 35 -4.20 5.84 -31.47
CA ALA A 35 -2.92 6.31 -30.95
C ALA A 35 -3.05 7.67 -30.22
N PRO A 36 -2.10 8.03 -29.35
CA PRO A 36 -2.04 9.33 -28.69
C PRO A 36 -2.23 10.50 -29.67
N SER A 37 -3.09 11.45 -29.27
CA SER A 37 -3.46 12.65 -30.04
C SER A 37 -3.73 13.83 -29.14
N LEU A 38 -4.00 15.02 -29.70
CA LEU A 38 -4.37 16.19 -28.90
C LEU A 38 -5.73 16.05 -28.21
N GLU A 39 -6.64 15.25 -28.75
CA GLU A 39 -7.96 14.97 -28.14
C GLU A 39 -7.84 13.86 -27.08
N HIS A 40 -6.96 12.88 -27.30
CA HIS A 40 -6.68 11.75 -26.42
C HIS A 40 -5.19 11.67 -26.13
N ILE A 41 -4.73 12.33 -25.07
CA ILE A 41 -3.29 12.53 -24.75
C ILE A 41 -2.52 11.20 -24.72
N LEU A 42 -3.09 10.18 -24.08
CA LEU A 42 -2.52 8.83 -24.04
C LEU A 42 -3.27 7.84 -24.96
N GLY A 43 -3.98 8.34 -25.98
CA GLY A 43 -4.77 7.49 -26.87
C GLY A 43 -5.97 6.84 -26.18
N THR A 44 -6.51 5.80 -26.81
CA THR A 44 -7.70 5.09 -26.35
C THR A 44 -7.46 3.59 -26.19
N THR A 45 -8.27 2.94 -25.36
CA THR A 45 -8.26 1.49 -25.13
C THR A 45 -8.84 0.73 -26.34
N SER A 46 -8.77 -0.60 -26.30
CA SER A 46 -9.47 -1.45 -27.27
C SER A 46 -11.00 -1.29 -27.26
N PHE A 47 -11.55 -0.68 -26.21
CA PHE A 47 -12.97 -0.35 -26.08
C PHE A 47 -13.30 1.10 -26.46
N GLY A 48 -12.28 1.90 -26.85
CA GLY A 48 -12.43 3.32 -27.19
C GLY A 48 -12.56 4.25 -26.00
N GLU A 49 -12.17 3.80 -24.80
CA GLU A 49 -12.13 4.60 -23.59
C GLU A 49 -10.83 5.44 -23.53
N ASP A 50 -10.86 6.61 -22.91
CA ASP A 50 -9.69 7.48 -22.77
C ASP A 50 -8.68 6.94 -21.74
N VAL A 51 -7.47 6.60 -22.20
CA VAL A 51 -6.41 6.02 -21.36
C VAL A 51 -5.91 7.01 -20.30
N PHE A 52 -5.87 8.33 -20.61
CA PHE A 52 -5.42 9.32 -19.63
C PHE A 52 -6.43 9.50 -18.50
N ALA A 53 -7.73 9.53 -18.82
CA ALA A 53 -8.79 9.59 -17.82
C ALA A 53 -8.78 8.33 -16.94
N GLN A 54 -8.60 7.15 -17.53
CA GLN A 54 -8.44 5.91 -16.79
C GLN A 54 -7.22 5.94 -15.87
N LEU A 55 -6.06 6.41 -16.36
CA LEU A 55 -4.82 6.46 -15.60
C LEU A 55 -4.94 7.37 -14.36
N CYS A 56 -5.54 8.54 -14.51
CA CYS A 56 -5.76 9.46 -13.39
C CYS A 56 -6.66 8.81 -12.32
N ASN A 57 -7.75 8.18 -12.71
CA ASN A 57 -8.62 7.44 -11.79
C ASN A 57 -7.89 6.24 -11.13
N ALA A 58 -7.12 5.49 -11.92
CA ALA A 58 -6.33 4.35 -11.45
C ALA A 58 -5.33 4.74 -10.36
N ILE A 59 -4.65 5.87 -10.53
CA ILE A 59 -3.71 6.42 -9.54
C ILE A 59 -4.42 6.65 -8.19
N GLY A 60 -5.54 7.38 -8.20
CA GLY A 60 -6.30 7.68 -6.99
C GLY A 60 -6.80 6.42 -6.28
N ASN A 61 -7.33 5.48 -7.05
CA ASN A 61 -7.88 4.23 -6.52
C ASN A 61 -6.78 3.31 -5.94
N SER A 62 -5.63 3.18 -6.63
CA SER A 62 -4.50 2.38 -6.12
C SER A 62 -3.88 3.01 -4.87
N LEU A 63 -3.76 4.35 -4.81
CA LEU A 63 -3.30 5.06 -3.62
C LEU A 63 -4.27 4.88 -2.44
N LEU A 64 -5.59 4.89 -2.68
CA LEU A 64 -6.61 4.63 -1.66
C LEU A 64 -6.48 3.22 -1.07
N VAL A 65 -6.33 2.19 -1.92
CA VAL A 65 -6.10 0.81 -1.45
C VAL A 65 -4.84 0.72 -0.60
N GLY A 66 -3.73 1.31 -1.08
CA GLY A 66 -2.47 1.35 -0.34
C GLY A 66 -2.61 2.06 1.00
N LEU A 67 -3.29 3.21 1.05
CA LEU A 67 -3.50 3.99 2.27
C LEU A 67 -4.33 3.20 3.30
N VAL A 68 -5.44 2.59 2.89
CA VAL A 68 -6.29 1.76 3.77
C VAL A 68 -5.49 0.60 4.33
N ALA A 69 -4.77 -0.12 3.47
CA ALA A 69 -3.94 -1.25 3.87
C ALA A 69 -2.80 -0.82 4.79
N GLY A 70 -2.12 0.28 4.47
CA GLY A 70 -1.01 0.83 5.26
C GLY A 70 -1.45 1.27 6.65
N VAL A 71 -2.55 2.04 6.75
CA VAL A 71 -3.08 2.52 8.04
C VAL A 71 -3.52 1.35 8.90
N LEU A 72 -4.43 0.50 8.40
CA LEU A 72 -4.98 -0.61 9.18
C LEU A 72 -3.91 -1.66 9.49
N GLY A 73 -3.05 -1.99 8.53
CA GLY A 73 -1.94 -2.93 8.74
C GLY A 73 -0.95 -2.45 9.80
N THR A 74 -0.61 -1.14 9.79
CA THR A 74 0.25 -0.53 10.82
C THR A 74 -0.42 -0.54 12.19
N LEU A 75 -1.70 -0.21 12.28
CA LEU A 75 -2.44 -0.26 13.55
C LEU A 75 -2.47 -1.66 14.13
N ILE A 76 -2.76 -2.69 13.32
CA ILE A 76 -2.73 -4.10 13.75
C ILE A 76 -1.30 -4.47 14.20
N ALA A 77 -0.29 -4.11 13.42
CA ALA A 77 1.10 -4.40 13.70
C ALA A 77 1.59 -3.75 15.01
N VAL A 78 1.20 -2.48 15.26
CA VAL A 78 1.51 -1.77 16.51
C VAL A 78 0.80 -2.45 17.68
N PHE A 79 -0.48 -2.75 17.56
CA PHE A 79 -1.24 -3.41 18.62
C PHE A 79 -0.63 -4.77 19.01
N VAL A 80 -0.40 -5.64 18.02
CA VAL A 80 0.14 -6.98 18.26
C VAL A 80 1.60 -6.93 18.69
N GLY A 81 2.42 -6.09 18.04
CA GLY A 81 3.86 -5.99 18.28
C GLY A 81 4.27 -5.20 19.51
N ALA A 82 3.38 -4.35 20.07
CA ALA A 82 3.70 -3.57 21.26
C ALA A 82 3.05 -4.13 22.53
N VAL A 83 1.77 -4.48 22.49
CA VAL A 83 1.02 -4.85 23.72
C VAL A 83 1.50 -6.17 24.33
N GLY A 84 1.67 -7.20 23.51
CA GLY A 84 2.13 -8.51 23.96
C GLY A 84 3.52 -8.45 24.60
N PRO A 85 4.54 -7.93 23.89
CA PRO A 85 5.91 -7.81 24.40
C PRO A 85 6.07 -6.93 25.64
N TYR A 86 5.27 -5.87 25.76
CA TYR A 86 5.30 -5.00 26.94
C TYR A 86 4.80 -5.74 28.19
N ARG A 87 3.66 -6.45 28.08
CA ARG A 87 3.09 -7.23 29.18
C ARG A 87 3.94 -8.44 29.57
N GLY A 88 4.63 -9.03 28.59
CA GLY A 88 5.39 -10.25 28.78
C GLY A 88 4.54 -11.50 29.05
N GLY A 89 5.15 -12.57 29.55
CA GLY A 89 4.46 -13.79 29.95
C GLY A 89 3.64 -14.46 28.85
N TYR A 90 2.39 -14.85 29.16
CA TYR A 90 1.49 -15.48 28.22
C TYR A 90 1.04 -14.57 27.08
N ALA A 91 0.88 -13.26 27.34
CA ALA A 91 0.48 -12.30 26.31
C ALA A 91 1.53 -12.21 25.18
N ASP A 92 2.81 -12.16 25.54
CA ASP A 92 3.91 -12.16 24.56
C ASP A 92 3.99 -13.48 23.80
N ARG A 93 3.80 -14.63 24.49
CA ARG A 93 3.83 -15.95 23.86
C ARG A 93 2.72 -16.10 22.81
N ILE A 94 1.49 -15.67 23.14
CA ILE A 94 0.34 -15.73 22.22
C ILE A 94 0.55 -14.81 21.03
N SER A 95 0.93 -13.53 21.30
CA SER A 95 1.23 -12.56 20.23
C SER A 95 2.29 -13.08 19.26
N ASN A 96 3.39 -13.64 19.78
CA ASN A 96 4.46 -14.21 18.97
C ASN A 96 4.02 -15.47 18.20
N LEU A 97 3.22 -16.35 18.83
CA LEU A 97 2.67 -17.54 18.16
C LEU A 97 1.78 -17.15 16.99
N VAL A 98 0.83 -16.23 17.19
CA VAL A 98 -0.09 -15.76 16.14
C VAL A 98 0.69 -15.12 14.99
N THR A 99 1.67 -14.26 15.33
CA THR A 99 2.53 -13.62 14.31
C THR A 99 3.32 -14.67 13.51
N ASN A 100 3.90 -15.67 14.18
CA ASN A 100 4.66 -16.72 13.51
C ASN A 100 3.78 -17.60 12.61
N LEU A 101 2.59 -17.98 13.07
CA LEU A 101 1.62 -18.73 12.25
C LEU A 101 1.21 -17.94 11.02
N ALA A 102 0.89 -16.65 11.20
CA ALA A 102 0.50 -15.78 10.09
C ALA A 102 1.63 -15.58 9.05
N LEU A 103 2.91 -15.57 9.47
CA LEU A 103 4.05 -15.47 8.56
C LEU A 103 4.31 -16.72 7.71
N VAL A 104 3.82 -17.88 8.14
CA VAL A 104 3.94 -19.13 7.35
C VAL A 104 2.93 -19.18 6.21
N LEU A 105 1.81 -18.43 6.34
CA LEU A 105 0.77 -18.41 5.32
C LEU A 105 1.25 -17.61 4.10
N PRO A 106 1.21 -18.20 2.90
CA PRO A 106 1.59 -17.47 1.69
C PRO A 106 0.53 -16.43 1.35
N LEU A 107 0.97 -15.15 1.21
CA LEU A 107 0.09 -13.97 1.08
C LEU A 107 -0.87 -14.08 -0.11
N ILE A 108 -0.35 -14.40 -1.31
CA ILE A 108 -1.15 -14.42 -2.54
C ILE A 108 -2.23 -15.51 -2.50
N PRO A 109 -1.94 -16.79 -2.19
CA PRO A 109 -2.98 -17.80 -2.03
C PRO A 109 -4.01 -17.47 -0.96
N LEU A 110 -3.58 -16.92 0.19
CA LEU A 110 -4.48 -16.51 1.25
C LEU A 110 -5.44 -15.41 0.77
N PHE A 111 -4.94 -14.41 0.05
CA PHE A 111 -5.77 -13.36 -0.53
C PHE A 111 -6.79 -13.92 -1.52
N ILE A 112 -6.37 -14.82 -2.44
CA ILE A 112 -7.26 -15.44 -3.42
C ILE A 112 -8.41 -16.19 -2.73
N ILE A 113 -8.09 -16.96 -1.69
CA ILE A 113 -9.12 -17.69 -0.91
C ILE A 113 -10.11 -16.72 -0.27
N ILE A 114 -9.62 -15.65 0.38
CA ILE A 114 -10.50 -14.66 1.01
C ILE A 114 -11.36 -13.96 -0.05
N ALA A 115 -10.74 -13.52 -1.15
CA ALA A 115 -11.42 -12.83 -2.24
C ALA A 115 -12.49 -13.71 -2.91
N SER A 116 -12.31 -15.03 -2.99
CA SER A 116 -13.30 -15.95 -3.56
C SER A 116 -14.55 -16.12 -2.71
N VAL A 117 -14.45 -15.94 -1.40
CA VAL A 117 -15.56 -16.07 -0.45
C VAL A 117 -16.31 -14.74 -0.27
N VAL A 118 -15.59 -13.63 -0.33
CA VAL A 118 -16.14 -12.28 -0.12
C VAL A 118 -16.80 -11.79 -1.40
N ARG A 119 -18.13 -11.60 -1.35
CA ARG A 119 -18.91 -11.05 -2.46
C ARG A 119 -18.86 -9.52 -2.45
N GLY A 120 -18.83 -8.90 -3.64
CA GLY A 120 -18.91 -7.44 -3.79
C GLY A 120 -17.63 -6.74 -3.34
N LEU A 121 -16.46 -7.26 -3.72
CA LEU A 121 -15.17 -6.61 -3.48
C LEU A 121 -15.19 -5.18 -3.99
N ASN A 122 -14.89 -4.24 -3.12
CA ASN A 122 -14.64 -2.84 -3.44
C ASN A 122 -13.22 -2.45 -2.98
N LEU A 123 -12.75 -1.26 -3.36
CA LEU A 123 -11.38 -0.80 -3.05
C LEU A 123 -11.07 -0.82 -1.55
N PHE A 124 -12.03 -0.37 -0.73
CA PHE A 124 -11.85 -0.34 0.73
C PHE A 124 -11.67 -1.76 1.28
N LEU A 125 -12.49 -2.70 0.84
CA LEU A 125 -12.45 -4.09 1.29
C LEU A 125 -11.17 -4.80 0.87
N ILE A 126 -10.66 -4.51 -0.36
CA ILE A 126 -9.34 -4.98 -0.80
C ILE A 126 -8.25 -4.45 0.13
N GLY A 127 -8.27 -3.15 0.44
CA GLY A 127 -7.34 -2.56 1.40
C GLY A 127 -7.39 -3.22 2.78
N VAL A 128 -8.58 -3.53 3.29
CA VAL A 128 -8.77 -4.25 4.56
C VAL A 128 -8.19 -5.66 4.49
N ILE A 129 -8.46 -6.42 3.42
CA ILE A 129 -7.93 -7.79 3.26
C ILE A 129 -6.40 -7.74 3.22
N LEU A 130 -5.81 -6.80 2.46
CA LEU A 130 -4.37 -6.60 2.43
C LEU A 130 -3.81 -6.22 3.80
N ALA A 131 -4.48 -5.37 4.57
CA ALA A 131 -4.09 -5.03 5.93
C ALA A 131 -4.03 -6.27 6.83
N VAL A 132 -5.10 -7.09 6.81
CA VAL A 132 -5.24 -8.30 7.64
C VAL A 132 -4.23 -9.38 7.25
N THR A 133 -3.69 -9.34 6.04
CA THR A 133 -2.73 -10.35 5.56
C THR A 133 -1.28 -9.90 5.65
N SER A 134 -0.98 -8.58 5.63
CA SER A 134 0.38 -8.04 5.55
C SER A 134 1.01 -7.58 6.87
N TRP A 135 0.23 -7.45 7.96
CA TRP A 135 0.71 -6.98 9.26
C TRP A 135 1.80 -7.84 9.94
N PRO A 136 1.95 -9.18 9.70
CA PRO A 136 2.76 -10.03 10.59
C PRO A 136 4.24 -9.69 10.62
N TRP A 137 4.86 -9.38 9.46
CA TRP A 137 6.27 -8.97 9.42
C TRP A 137 6.48 -7.61 10.12
N ALA A 138 5.54 -6.69 9.96
CA ALA A 138 5.55 -5.39 10.61
C ALA A 138 5.42 -5.53 12.13
N ALA A 139 4.53 -6.39 12.61
CA ALA A 139 4.39 -6.69 14.04
C ALA A 139 5.67 -7.28 14.64
N ARG A 140 6.36 -8.18 13.92
CA ARG A 140 7.66 -8.71 14.36
C ARG A 140 8.71 -7.61 14.50
N SER A 141 8.75 -6.70 13.54
CA SER A 141 9.65 -5.55 13.54
C SER A 141 9.37 -4.61 14.72
N ILE A 142 8.10 -4.24 14.92
CA ILE A 142 7.66 -3.39 16.05
C ILE A 142 7.93 -4.08 17.40
N ARG A 143 7.74 -5.41 17.48
CA ARG A 143 8.08 -6.19 18.67
C ARG A 143 9.55 -6.06 19.04
N SER A 144 10.45 -6.12 18.09
CA SER A 144 11.89 -5.95 18.32
C SER A 144 12.22 -4.58 18.91
N GLN A 145 11.64 -3.51 18.36
CA GLN A 145 11.81 -2.15 18.88
C GLN A 145 11.21 -2.00 20.29
N MET A 146 10.01 -2.55 20.50
CA MET A 146 9.35 -2.53 21.81
C MET A 146 10.19 -3.20 22.91
N LEU A 147 10.77 -4.36 22.63
CA LEU A 147 11.64 -5.06 23.56
C LEU A 147 12.90 -4.25 23.93
N THR A 148 13.42 -3.47 22.98
CA THR A 148 14.57 -2.60 23.24
C THR A 148 14.19 -1.37 24.07
N LEU A 149 13.03 -0.74 23.76
CA LEU A 149 12.61 0.48 24.43
C LEU A 149 12.08 0.26 25.84
N LYS A 150 11.44 -0.88 26.11
CA LYS A 150 10.88 -1.18 27.44
C LYS A 150 11.92 -1.29 28.55
N GLU A 151 13.20 -1.52 28.21
CA GLU A 151 14.31 -1.61 29.15
C GLU A 151 15.05 -0.26 29.33
N ARG A 152 14.60 0.80 28.68
CA ARG A 152 15.23 2.12 28.78
C ARG A 152 14.91 2.81 30.10
N GLU A 153 15.82 3.69 30.55
CA GLU A 153 15.73 4.39 31.82
C GLU A 153 14.43 5.19 31.99
N PHE A 154 13.98 5.88 30.96
CA PHE A 154 12.73 6.65 31.01
C PHE A 154 11.50 5.78 31.33
N VAL A 155 11.47 4.53 30.83
CA VAL A 155 10.41 3.57 31.14
C VAL A 155 10.49 3.12 32.60
N ASN A 156 11.70 2.90 33.12
CA ASN A 156 11.88 2.52 34.51
C ASN A 156 11.49 3.67 35.46
N LEU A 157 11.81 4.91 35.11
CA LEU A 157 11.37 6.10 35.87
C LEU A 157 9.84 6.20 35.89
N ALA A 158 9.15 6.02 34.76
CA ALA A 158 7.69 6.04 34.72
C ALA A 158 7.07 4.92 35.59
N ARG A 159 7.67 3.71 35.60
CA ARG A 159 7.24 2.61 36.49
C ARG A 159 7.41 2.98 37.96
N MET A 160 8.54 3.59 38.31
CA MET A 160 8.81 4.03 39.72
C MET A 160 7.88 5.15 40.15
N SER A 161 7.41 5.98 39.22
CA SER A 161 6.41 7.04 39.45
C SER A 161 4.98 6.49 39.59
N GLY A 162 4.79 5.18 39.43
CA GLY A 162 3.48 4.53 39.62
C GLY A 162 2.58 4.57 38.35
N ASP A 163 3.12 4.92 37.19
CA ASP A 163 2.35 4.95 35.96
C ASP A 163 1.88 3.55 35.53
N GLY A 164 0.61 3.46 35.15
CA GLY A 164 0.02 2.20 34.66
C GLY A 164 0.58 1.75 33.30
N SER A 165 0.59 0.45 33.06
CA SER A 165 1.16 -0.17 31.84
C SER A 165 0.68 0.45 30.53
N VAL A 166 -0.62 0.76 30.42
CA VAL A 166 -1.20 1.37 29.19
C VAL A 166 -0.66 2.77 28.97
N ARG A 167 -0.55 3.57 30.04
CA ARG A 167 -0.01 4.92 30.00
C ARG A 167 1.45 4.91 29.56
N ILE A 168 2.27 4.03 30.14
CA ILE A 168 3.68 3.89 29.74
C ILE A 168 3.82 3.54 28.27
N VAL A 169 3.02 2.58 27.76
CA VAL A 169 3.08 2.21 26.34
C VAL A 169 2.68 3.40 25.45
N VAL A 170 1.55 4.05 25.75
CA VAL A 170 0.96 5.06 24.85
C VAL A 170 1.69 6.41 24.95
N VAL A 171 2.11 6.81 26.15
CA VAL A 171 2.66 8.14 26.39
C VAL A 171 4.19 8.16 26.34
N GLU A 172 4.83 7.08 26.78
CA GLU A 172 6.30 7.03 26.89
C GLU A 172 6.93 6.27 25.70
N ILE A 173 6.44 5.08 25.38
CA ILE A 173 7.11 4.22 24.39
C ILE A 173 6.70 4.53 22.97
N LEU A 174 5.38 4.57 22.65
CA LEU A 174 4.92 4.78 21.27
C LEU A 174 5.39 6.10 20.66
N PRO A 175 5.43 7.25 21.35
CA PRO A 175 5.97 8.47 20.78
C PRO A 175 7.47 8.36 20.47
N ASN A 176 8.23 7.66 21.30
CA ASN A 176 9.66 7.43 21.08
C ASN A 176 9.98 6.47 19.92
N MET A 177 8.99 5.68 19.48
CA MET A 177 9.12 4.82 18.28
C MET A 177 8.28 5.29 17.11
N MET A 178 7.67 6.48 17.16
CA MET A 178 6.78 7.00 16.11
C MET A 178 7.47 7.07 14.73
N ALA A 179 8.73 7.47 14.73
CA ALA A 179 9.54 7.47 13.51
C ALA A 179 9.60 6.09 12.84
N TYR A 180 9.84 5.06 13.64
CA TYR A 180 9.87 3.68 13.17
C TYR A 180 8.48 3.21 12.70
N ILE A 181 7.42 3.57 13.41
CA ILE A 181 6.04 3.28 13.01
C ILE A 181 5.73 3.93 11.65
N MET A 182 6.17 5.17 11.43
CA MET A 182 6.00 5.85 10.13
C MET A 182 6.76 5.15 9.00
N MET A 183 7.96 4.64 9.25
CA MET A 183 8.70 3.83 8.27
C MET A 183 7.95 2.55 7.92
N VAL A 184 7.40 1.86 8.91
CA VAL A 184 6.56 0.66 8.72
C VAL A 184 5.31 1.00 7.90
N PHE A 185 4.64 2.10 8.21
CA PHE A 185 3.47 2.57 7.47
C PHE A 185 3.78 2.82 5.98
N VAL A 186 4.88 3.52 5.69
CA VAL A 186 5.32 3.83 4.32
C VAL A 186 5.57 2.54 3.53
N ILE A 187 6.27 1.57 4.11
CA ILE A 187 6.53 0.28 3.46
C ILE A 187 5.23 -0.51 3.26
N LEU A 188 4.38 -0.61 4.27
CA LEU A 188 3.11 -1.33 4.16
C LEU A 188 2.22 -0.73 3.07
N THR A 189 2.17 0.60 2.96
CA THR A 189 1.42 1.29 1.91
C THR A 189 1.94 0.94 0.52
N GLY A 190 3.25 1.07 0.29
CA GLY A 190 3.87 0.76 -1.01
C GLY A 190 3.72 -0.70 -1.40
N THR A 191 3.98 -1.62 -0.46
CA THR A 191 3.85 -3.07 -0.71
C THR A 191 2.40 -3.49 -0.94
N ALA A 192 1.42 -2.82 -0.33
CA ALA A 192 0.00 -3.09 -0.57
C ALA A 192 -0.43 -2.67 -1.98
N ILE A 193 0.05 -1.52 -2.50
CA ILE A 193 -0.20 -1.10 -3.89
C ILE A 193 0.38 -2.12 -4.86
N LEU A 194 1.60 -2.60 -4.61
CA LEU A 194 2.23 -3.62 -5.43
C LEU A 194 1.45 -4.94 -5.39
N ALA A 195 1.04 -5.38 -4.21
CA ALA A 195 0.27 -6.62 -4.03
C ALA A 195 -1.10 -6.55 -4.71
N GLU A 196 -1.82 -5.44 -4.57
CA GLU A 196 -3.09 -5.19 -5.29
C GLU A 196 -2.87 -5.29 -6.79
N SER A 197 -1.84 -4.59 -7.31
CA SER A 197 -1.55 -4.60 -8.75
C SER A 197 -1.20 -6.00 -9.26
N ALA A 198 -0.41 -6.77 -8.52
CA ALA A 198 -0.07 -8.15 -8.88
C ALA A 198 -1.31 -9.06 -8.87
N LEU A 199 -2.20 -8.91 -7.87
CA LEU A 199 -3.45 -9.67 -7.78
C LEU A 199 -4.41 -9.30 -8.90
N SER A 200 -4.52 -8.02 -9.23
CA SER A 200 -5.31 -7.54 -10.36
C SER A 200 -4.81 -8.10 -11.69
N MET A 201 -3.47 -8.15 -11.89
CA MET A 201 -2.87 -8.70 -13.12
C MET A 201 -3.14 -10.21 -13.32
N ILE A 202 -3.43 -10.96 -12.27
CA ILE A 202 -3.85 -12.37 -12.37
C ILE A 202 -5.38 -12.54 -12.39
N GLY A 203 -6.13 -11.44 -12.52
CA GLY A 203 -7.59 -11.44 -12.62
C GLY A 203 -8.34 -11.52 -11.30
N VAL A 204 -7.65 -11.37 -10.15
CA VAL A 204 -8.24 -11.36 -8.81
C VAL A 204 -8.42 -9.93 -8.34
N SER A 205 -9.31 -9.20 -8.97
CA SER A 205 -9.58 -7.79 -8.65
C SER A 205 -11.07 -7.48 -8.60
N THR A 206 -11.40 -6.24 -8.25
CA THR A 206 -12.75 -5.72 -8.45
C THR A 206 -13.06 -5.66 -9.94
N THR A 207 -14.17 -6.21 -10.34
CA THR A 207 -14.62 -6.19 -11.75
C THR A 207 -15.12 -4.80 -12.20
N ARG A 208 -15.10 -3.77 -11.34
CA ARG A 208 -15.80 -2.49 -11.60
C ARG A 208 -15.00 -1.22 -11.27
N THR A 209 -13.79 -1.32 -10.75
CA THR A 209 -13.04 -0.12 -10.36
C THR A 209 -11.66 -0.13 -10.97
N ILE A 210 -11.33 0.91 -11.71
CA ILE A 210 -10.06 1.05 -12.42
C ILE A 210 -8.95 1.31 -11.40
N THR A 211 -7.98 0.40 -11.31
CA THR A 211 -6.70 0.55 -10.58
C THR A 211 -5.55 0.43 -11.56
N LEU A 212 -4.32 0.73 -11.15
CA LEU A 212 -3.14 0.54 -11.99
C LEU A 212 -2.98 -0.93 -12.42
N GLY A 213 -3.22 -1.87 -11.49
CA GLY A 213 -3.20 -3.30 -11.79
C GLY A 213 -4.33 -3.72 -12.72
N TYR A 214 -5.53 -3.17 -12.59
CA TYR A 214 -6.65 -3.40 -13.49
C TYR A 214 -6.33 -2.95 -14.92
N MET A 215 -5.74 -1.75 -15.10
CA MET A 215 -5.32 -1.30 -16.42
C MET A 215 -4.30 -2.25 -17.06
N LEU A 216 -3.31 -2.70 -16.29
CA LEU A 216 -2.30 -3.65 -16.78
C LEU A 216 -2.92 -5.00 -17.16
N TYR A 217 -3.89 -5.49 -16.36
CA TYR A 217 -4.62 -6.72 -16.69
C TYR A 217 -5.34 -6.62 -18.04
N TRP A 218 -6.18 -5.59 -18.24
CA TRP A 218 -6.94 -5.42 -19.45
C TRP A 218 -6.07 -5.12 -20.67
N ALA A 219 -5.03 -4.30 -20.51
CA ALA A 219 -4.07 -4.05 -21.58
C ALA A 219 -3.36 -5.33 -22.07
N GLN A 220 -3.21 -6.33 -21.19
CA GLN A 220 -2.60 -7.61 -21.53
C GLN A 220 -3.60 -8.60 -22.16
N HIS A 221 -4.88 -8.58 -21.76
CA HIS A 221 -5.85 -9.63 -22.12
C HIS A 221 -6.79 -9.23 -23.25
N GLU A 222 -7.10 -7.94 -23.41
CA GLU A 222 -8.12 -7.46 -24.37
C GLU A 222 -7.54 -6.86 -25.66
N THR A 223 -6.29 -7.17 -25.98
CA THR A 223 -5.76 -6.81 -27.28
C THR A 223 -6.41 -7.70 -28.36
N ILE A 224 -7.46 -7.17 -28.99
CA ILE A 224 -8.12 -7.76 -30.18
C ILE A 224 -7.11 -7.94 -31.31
N VAL A 225 -6.03 -7.19 -31.32
CA VAL A 225 -4.89 -7.30 -32.21
C VAL A 225 -3.82 -8.16 -31.55
N PRO A 226 -3.29 -9.22 -32.22
CA PRO A 226 -2.38 -10.17 -31.59
C PRO A 226 -1.01 -9.60 -31.17
N PHE A 227 -0.85 -8.29 -31.15
CA PHE A 227 0.39 -7.61 -30.82
C PHE A 227 0.12 -6.46 -29.84
N TRP A 228 0.27 -6.73 -28.53
CA TRP A 228 0.17 -5.76 -27.43
C TRP A 228 1.06 -4.50 -27.60
N TRP A 229 2.15 -4.56 -28.37
CA TRP A 229 2.98 -3.39 -28.71
C TRP A 229 2.29 -2.40 -29.66
N ASN A 230 1.19 -2.78 -30.33
CA ASN A 230 0.43 -1.85 -31.14
C ASN A 230 -0.42 -0.88 -30.30
N ILE A 231 -0.66 -1.20 -29.02
CA ILE A 231 -1.39 -0.35 -28.04
C ILE A 231 -0.50 -0.13 -26.81
N TRP A 232 0.79 0.15 -27.01
CA TRP A 232 1.77 0.34 -25.93
C TRP A 232 1.37 1.45 -24.97
N TRP A 233 0.62 2.45 -25.41
CA TRP A 233 0.11 3.56 -24.59
C TRP A 233 -0.91 3.15 -23.53
N TRP A 234 -1.50 1.98 -23.63
CA TRP A 234 -2.39 1.44 -22.61
C TRP A 234 -1.64 0.65 -21.53
N PHE A 235 -0.50 0.02 -21.89
CA PHE A 235 0.28 -0.82 -20.97
C PHE A 235 1.46 -0.07 -20.32
N ILE A 236 2.24 0.69 -21.10
CA ILE A 236 3.47 1.33 -20.62
C ILE A 236 3.20 2.42 -19.58
N PRO A 237 2.27 3.38 -19.75
CA PRO A 237 2.04 4.44 -18.79
C PRO A 237 1.66 3.95 -17.40
N PRO A 238 0.67 3.03 -17.19
CA PRO A 238 0.36 2.53 -15.85
C PRO A 238 1.51 1.76 -15.21
N GLY A 239 2.32 1.03 -16.00
CA GLY A 239 3.53 0.36 -15.51
C GLY A 239 4.60 1.34 -15.02
N ILE A 240 4.86 2.42 -15.77
CA ILE A 240 5.77 3.48 -15.35
C ILE A 240 5.26 4.18 -14.08
N VAL A 241 3.99 4.57 -14.07
CA VAL A 241 3.38 5.23 -12.91
C VAL A 241 3.47 4.36 -11.66
N LEU A 242 3.13 3.07 -11.76
CA LEU A 242 3.26 2.12 -10.66
C LEU A 242 4.71 2.07 -10.15
N THR A 243 5.69 1.94 -11.05
CA THR A 243 7.11 1.91 -10.69
C THR A 243 7.56 3.18 -9.99
N VAL A 244 7.16 4.36 -10.50
CA VAL A 244 7.53 5.65 -9.92
C VAL A 244 6.89 5.85 -8.54
N ILE A 245 5.62 5.48 -8.36
CA ILE A 245 4.94 5.52 -7.04
C ILE A 245 5.67 4.63 -6.04
N LEU A 246 5.98 3.38 -6.39
CA LEU A 246 6.71 2.46 -5.52
C LEU A 246 8.10 3.00 -5.17
N THR A 247 8.82 3.51 -6.16
CA THR A 247 10.14 4.13 -5.95
C THR A 247 10.04 5.33 -5.01
N ALA A 248 8.99 6.16 -5.12
CA ALA A 248 8.77 7.28 -4.21
C ALA A 248 8.56 6.80 -2.75
N PHE A 249 7.78 5.74 -2.53
CA PHE A 249 7.63 5.15 -1.18
C PHE A 249 8.95 4.61 -0.64
N PHE A 250 9.77 3.92 -1.46
CA PHE A 250 11.09 3.44 -1.05
C PHE A 250 12.06 4.58 -0.71
N ILE A 251 12.07 5.67 -1.50
CA ILE A 251 12.90 6.86 -1.21
C ILE A 251 12.46 7.52 0.09
N ILE A 252 11.15 7.62 0.36
CA ILE A 252 10.64 8.18 1.63
C ILE A 252 11.06 7.30 2.79
N HIS A 253 10.92 5.98 2.66
CA HIS A 253 11.36 5.04 3.69
C HIS A 253 12.85 5.18 3.99
N ALA A 254 13.72 5.18 2.97
CA ALA A 254 15.15 5.35 3.12
C ALA A 254 15.52 6.71 3.75
N GLY A 255 14.82 7.79 3.34
CA GLY A 255 15.02 9.11 3.93
C GLY A 255 14.58 9.19 5.40
N LEU A 256 13.52 8.51 5.79
CA LEU A 256 13.11 8.40 7.20
C LEU A 256 14.16 7.63 8.01
N ASP A 257 14.69 6.52 7.48
CA ASP A 257 15.74 5.75 8.14
C ASP A 257 17.00 6.59 8.37
N GLU A 258 17.44 7.35 7.38
CA GLU A 258 18.60 8.26 7.50
C GLU A 258 18.39 9.37 8.54
N VAL A 259 17.18 9.95 8.60
CA VAL A 259 16.86 11.02 9.56
C VAL A 259 16.84 10.50 10.99
N PHE A 260 16.31 9.30 11.21
CA PHE A 260 16.09 8.75 12.55
C PHE A 260 17.19 7.79 13.02
N ASN A 261 18.12 7.37 12.15
CA ASN A 261 19.28 6.54 12.49
C ASN A 261 20.57 7.37 12.46
N PRO A 262 21.02 7.94 13.59
CA PRO A 262 22.18 8.83 13.61
C PRO A 262 23.49 8.13 13.21
N LYS A 263 23.55 6.81 13.17
CA LYS A 263 24.73 6.04 12.73
C LYS A 263 24.95 6.14 11.22
N LEU A 264 23.92 6.37 10.42
CA LEU A 264 24.00 6.52 8.97
C LEU A 264 24.45 7.92 8.54
N ARG A 265 24.39 8.92 9.43
CA ARG A 265 24.84 10.31 9.16
C ARG A 265 26.36 10.51 9.14
N ARG A 266 27.16 9.51 9.43
CA ARG A 266 28.62 9.60 9.58
C ARG A 266 29.42 9.05 8.36
N ILE A 267 28.76 8.87 7.23
CA ILE A 267 29.37 8.61 5.93
C ILE A 267 28.97 9.79 5.02
#